data_f908f5c9a7fe034b340ac8a4694206a2
#
_entry.id   f908f5c9a7fe034b340ac8a4694206a2
#
_cell.length_a   1.000
_cell.length_b   1.000
_cell.length_c   1.000
_cell.angle_alpha   90.00
_cell.angle_beta   90.00
_cell.angle_gamma   90.00
#
_symmetry.space_group_name_H-M   'P 1'
#
loop_
_entity.id
_entity.type
_entity.pdbx_description
1 polymer ?
#
loop_
_entity_poly.entity_id
_entity_poly.type
_entity_poly.pdbx_seq_one_letter_code
_entity_poly.pdbx_strand_id
1 'polypeptide(L)'
;MYKRAYIFLVLFIVCIQFMQAQKSYSIKGIVKEAASGEPVPYATVVIWNTTQGTATDSVGNFEITGVAPGSYRLQASFLGYKPEVTAEFRVANKDIFYPIELEPGSENLQEVSVVASPFRKTAESPLGLRVIGFKEIEKSAGGNRDISRVVQSFPGVASTAAFRNDLMVRGGGPSENRFFLDGVEIPNINHFSTQGASGGPVGIINPDFIREVNFYSAAFPAARGNALSSVLDFKLQDGNKEKFSLRGVVGASDVGLSVNGPMGDKTTYQVSIRRSYLQFLFDMIGLPFLPTFTDAQFKIKHAFNKKNELTFLGLGAIDDMKLNTGMKDMSEKNQYILAYLPVVKQKTYTLGAVYKHYT
;
A
#
# COMPACT_ATOMS: atom_id res chain seq x y z
N MET A 1 -4.21 -44.53 -41.36
CA MET A 1 -5.16 -43.42 -41.19
C MET A 1 -5.63 -43.25 -39.74
N TYR A 2 -5.97 -44.29 -39.01
CA TYR A 2 -6.54 -44.23 -37.65
C TYR A 2 -5.58 -43.69 -36.57
N LYS A 3 -4.25 -43.89 -36.64
CA LYS A 3 -3.30 -43.35 -35.67
C LYS A 3 -3.23 -41.82 -35.66
N ARG A 4 -3.39 -41.17 -36.79
CA ARG A 4 -3.40 -39.69 -36.87
C ARG A 4 -4.70 -39.10 -36.31
N ALA A 5 -5.84 -39.77 -36.55
CA ALA A 5 -7.13 -39.37 -36.00
C ALA A 5 -7.16 -39.48 -34.45
N TYR A 6 -6.52 -40.52 -33.92
CA TYR A 6 -6.41 -40.71 -32.45
C TYR A 6 -5.56 -39.61 -31.78
N ILE A 7 -4.46 -39.22 -32.42
CA ILE A 7 -3.62 -38.12 -31.93
C ILE A 7 -4.39 -36.79 -31.94
N PHE A 8 -5.15 -36.51 -32.98
CA PHE A 8 -6.00 -35.32 -33.04
C PHE A 8 -7.12 -35.34 -31.99
N LEU A 9 -7.73 -36.49 -31.73
CA LEU A 9 -8.76 -36.65 -30.72
C LEU A 9 -8.20 -36.43 -29.31
N VAL A 10 -7.02 -37.00 -29.02
CA VAL A 10 -6.33 -36.80 -27.71
C VAL A 10 -5.90 -35.36 -27.54
N LEU A 11 -5.35 -34.68 -28.56
CA LEU A 11 -5.02 -33.26 -28.52
C LEU A 11 -6.27 -32.39 -28.32
N PHE A 12 -7.39 -32.74 -28.93
CA PHE A 12 -8.65 -32.01 -28.77
C PHE A 12 -9.24 -32.18 -27.37
N ILE A 13 -9.17 -33.39 -26.78
CA ILE A 13 -9.58 -33.65 -25.39
C ILE A 13 -8.67 -32.93 -24.40
N VAL A 14 -7.37 -32.88 -24.63
CA VAL A 14 -6.42 -32.10 -23.80
C VAL A 14 -6.69 -30.61 -23.91
N CYS A 15 -7.01 -30.06 -25.09
CA CYS A 15 -7.40 -28.66 -25.26
C CYS A 15 -8.70 -28.30 -24.51
N ILE A 16 -9.68 -29.22 -24.47
CA ILE A 16 -10.93 -28.99 -23.71
C ILE A 16 -10.68 -28.92 -22.19
N GLN A 17 -9.70 -29.65 -21.68
CA GLN A 17 -9.34 -29.57 -20.24
C GLN A 17 -8.66 -28.25 -19.85
N PHE A 18 -8.12 -27.49 -20.81
CA PHE A 18 -7.57 -26.16 -20.56
C PHE A 18 -8.61 -25.03 -20.62
N MET A 19 -9.87 -25.30 -20.97
CA MET A 19 -10.99 -24.38 -20.71
C MET A 19 -11.38 -24.44 -19.22
N GLN A 20 -10.43 -24.14 -18.33
CA GLN A 20 -10.77 -23.88 -16.94
C GLN A 20 -11.63 -22.62 -16.91
N ALA A 21 -12.83 -22.75 -16.36
CA ALA A 21 -13.70 -21.60 -16.08
C ALA A 21 -12.86 -20.53 -15.38
N GLN A 22 -12.73 -19.36 -16.00
CA GLN A 22 -12.02 -18.24 -15.36
C GLN A 22 -12.66 -18.02 -14.01
N LYS A 23 -11.89 -18.23 -12.93
CA LYS A 23 -12.38 -17.97 -11.59
C LYS A 23 -12.74 -16.50 -11.51
N SER A 24 -13.99 -16.22 -11.26
CA SER A 24 -14.49 -14.88 -11.01
C SER A 24 -14.56 -14.63 -9.51
N TYR A 25 -14.36 -13.38 -9.13
CA TYR A 25 -14.34 -12.91 -7.75
C TYR A 25 -15.38 -11.82 -7.57
N SER A 26 -15.60 -11.42 -6.32
CA SER A 26 -16.48 -10.30 -5.99
C SER A 26 -15.67 -9.13 -5.43
N ILE A 27 -16.08 -7.92 -5.79
CA ILE A 27 -15.67 -6.69 -5.12
C ILE A 27 -16.83 -6.27 -4.23
N LYS A 28 -16.60 -6.30 -2.93
CA LYS A 28 -17.58 -5.91 -1.91
C LYS A 28 -17.10 -4.65 -1.21
N GLY A 29 -18.00 -3.92 -0.62
CA GLY A 29 -17.65 -2.75 0.15
C GLY A 29 -18.85 -2.08 0.80
N ILE A 30 -18.58 -0.93 1.36
CA ILE A 30 -19.60 -0.05 1.94
C ILE A 30 -19.32 1.37 1.48
N VAL A 31 -20.35 2.09 1.09
CA VAL A 31 -20.28 3.53 0.81
C VAL A 31 -20.79 4.28 2.03
N LYS A 32 -19.99 5.22 2.52
CA LYS A 32 -20.30 6.05 3.69
C LYS A 32 -20.08 7.52 3.38
N GLU A 33 -20.78 8.37 4.08
CA GLU A 33 -20.47 9.80 4.13
C GLU A 33 -19.16 10.02 4.92
N ALA A 34 -18.26 10.83 4.37
CA ALA A 34 -16.93 11.05 4.96
C ALA A 34 -16.98 11.74 6.33
N ALA A 35 -17.93 12.68 6.53
CA ALA A 35 -18.03 13.47 7.76
C ALA A 35 -18.78 12.72 8.88
N SER A 36 -19.93 12.12 8.57
CA SER A 36 -20.81 11.48 9.57
C SER A 36 -20.51 9.98 9.76
N GLY A 37 -19.86 9.34 8.77
CA GLY A 37 -19.71 7.89 8.73
C GLY A 37 -21.01 7.14 8.49
N GLU A 38 -22.10 7.84 8.21
CA GLU A 38 -23.39 7.23 7.91
C GLU A 38 -23.33 6.50 6.58
N PRO A 39 -23.96 5.33 6.46
CA PRO A 39 -24.02 4.63 5.19
C PRO A 39 -24.83 5.43 4.18
N VAL A 40 -24.37 5.46 2.93
CA VAL A 40 -25.09 6.07 1.81
C VAL A 40 -25.84 4.98 1.05
N PRO A 41 -27.16 4.84 1.27
CA PRO A 41 -27.97 3.84 0.58
C PRO A 41 -28.20 4.25 -0.88
N TYR A 42 -28.36 3.24 -1.73
CA TYR A 42 -28.68 3.40 -3.16
C TYR A 42 -27.66 4.21 -3.97
N ALA A 43 -26.46 4.39 -3.46
CA ALA A 43 -25.36 4.98 -4.22
C ALA A 43 -24.95 4.04 -5.37
N THR A 44 -24.70 4.59 -6.54
CA THR A 44 -24.21 3.84 -7.69
C THR A 44 -22.72 3.59 -7.55
N VAL A 45 -22.28 2.33 -7.64
CA VAL A 45 -20.88 1.93 -7.63
C VAL A 45 -20.59 1.15 -8.90
N VAL A 46 -19.69 1.66 -9.75
CA VAL A 46 -19.31 1.05 -11.02
C VAL A 46 -17.80 0.82 -11.08
N ILE A 47 -17.38 -0.19 -11.79
CA ILE A 47 -15.98 -0.36 -12.16
C ILE A 47 -15.65 0.75 -13.18
N TRP A 48 -14.66 1.56 -12.84
CA TRP A 48 -14.25 2.70 -13.65
C TRP A 48 -14.01 2.35 -15.12
N ASN A 49 -14.55 3.16 -16.02
CA ASN A 49 -14.52 2.96 -17.46
C ASN A 49 -15.20 1.67 -17.97
N THR A 50 -16.13 1.11 -17.21
CA THR A 50 -16.96 -0.02 -17.62
C THR A 50 -18.43 0.25 -17.30
N THR A 51 -19.32 -0.63 -17.80
CA THR A 51 -20.75 -0.64 -17.44
C THR A 51 -21.05 -1.61 -16.30
N GLN A 52 -20.04 -2.32 -15.78
CA GLN A 52 -20.21 -3.26 -14.68
C GLN A 52 -20.26 -2.54 -13.34
N GLY A 53 -21.37 -2.67 -12.65
CA GLY A 53 -21.56 -2.00 -11.37
C GLY A 53 -22.83 -2.48 -10.67
N THR A 54 -23.11 -1.87 -9.53
CA THR A 54 -24.27 -2.15 -8.67
C THR A 54 -24.67 -0.90 -7.91
N ALA A 55 -25.82 -0.92 -7.25
CA ALA A 55 -26.19 0.09 -6.27
C ALA A 55 -25.97 -0.45 -4.85
N THR A 56 -25.73 0.43 -3.89
CA THR A 56 -25.65 0.06 -2.49
C THR A 56 -27.04 -0.32 -1.95
N ASP A 57 -27.06 -1.22 -0.98
CA ASP A 57 -28.28 -1.58 -0.25
C ASP A 57 -28.72 -0.48 0.76
N SER A 58 -29.78 -0.74 1.52
CA SER A 58 -30.31 0.19 2.53
C SER A 58 -29.34 0.53 3.67
N VAL A 59 -28.26 -0.24 3.81
CA VAL A 59 -27.21 -0.03 4.82
C VAL A 59 -25.86 0.32 4.19
N GLY A 60 -25.89 0.72 2.90
CA GLY A 60 -24.72 1.23 2.18
C GLY A 60 -23.75 0.18 1.66
N ASN A 61 -24.05 -1.12 1.78
CA ASN A 61 -23.16 -2.17 1.25
C ASN A 61 -23.38 -2.39 -0.24
N PHE A 62 -22.34 -2.78 -0.93
CA PHE A 62 -22.40 -3.17 -2.34
C PHE A 62 -21.59 -4.44 -2.61
N GLU A 63 -21.99 -5.17 -3.65
CA GLU A 63 -21.25 -6.31 -4.18
C GLU A 63 -21.30 -6.30 -5.70
N ILE A 64 -20.14 -6.30 -6.36
CA ILE A 64 -19.97 -6.48 -7.80
C ILE A 64 -19.40 -7.87 -8.01
N THR A 65 -20.20 -8.78 -8.58
CA THR A 65 -19.82 -10.17 -8.84
C THR A 65 -19.26 -10.37 -10.25
N GLY A 66 -18.65 -11.52 -10.50
CA GLY A 66 -18.19 -11.87 -11.86
C GLY A 66 -16.93 -11.11 -12.29
N VAL A 67 -16.14 -10.61 -11.35
CA VAL A 67 -14.94 -9.84 -11.64
C VAL A 67 -13.76 -10.78 -11.92
N ALA A 68 -13.14 -10.68 -13.07
CA ALA A 68 -11.94 -11.45 -13.42
C ALA A 68 -10.73 -10.96 -12.61
N PRO A 69 -9.68 -11.79 -12.42
CA PRO A 69 -8.42 -11.29 -11.89
C PRO A 69 -7.90 -10.10 -12.71
N GLY A 70 -7.61 -9.00 -12.05
CA GLY A 70 -7.21 -7.77 -12.73
C GLY A 70 -7.00 -6.61 -11.78
N SER A 71 -6.78 -5.43 -12.36
CA SER A 71 -6.66 -4.17 -11.64
C SER A 71 -7.87 -3.31 -11.91
N TYR A 72 -8.45 -2.76 -10.87
CA TYR A 72 -9.70 -2.05 -10.94
C TYR A 72 -9.67 -0.75 -10.12
N ARG A 73 -10.47 0.20 -10.56
CA ARG A 73 -10.90 1.36 -9.77
C ARG A 73 -12.41 1.33 -9.70
N LEU A 74 -12.98 1.80 -8.63
CA LEU A 74 -14.40 1.98 -8.49
C LEU A 74 -14.73 3.47 -8.57
N GLN A 75 -15.85 3.77 -9.18
CA GLN A 75 -16.47 5.08 -9.05
C GLN A 75 -17.76 4.92 -8.25
N ALA A 76 -17.87 5.70 -7.17
CA ALA A 76 -19.11 5.82 -6.44
C ALA A 76 -19.73 7.21 -6.69
N SER A 77 -21.05 7.24 -6.87
CA SER A 77 -21.81 8.49 -7.08
C SER A 77 -23.18 8.39 -6.43
N PHE A 78 -23.62 9.51 -5.84
CA PHE A 78 -24.96 9.66 -5.29
C PHE A 78 -25.38 11.12 -5.34
N LEU A 79 -26.68 11.38 -5.43
CA LEU A 79 -27.24 12.73 -5.47
C LEU A 79 -26.88 13.49 -4.18
N GLY A 80 -26.38 14.72 -4.30
CA GLY A 80 -25.93 15.50 -3.15
C GLY A 80 -24.50 15.21 -2.69
N TYR A 81 -23.77 14.34 -3.38
CA TYR A 81 -22.37 14.00 -3.08
C TYR A 81 -21.47 14.21 -4.28
N LYS A 82 -20.21 14.51 -4.03
CA LYS A 82 -19.19 14.54 -5.07
C LYS A 82 -18.87 13.10 -5.51
N PRO A 83 -18.88 12.80 -6.82
CA PRO A 83 -18.44 11.50 -7.30
C PRO A 83 -17.01 11.20 -6.87
N GLU A 84 -16.78 10.02 -6.34
CA GLU A 84 -15.47 9.57 -5.87
C GLU A 84 -14.95 8.43 -6.73
N VAL A 85 -13.68 8.53 -7.16
CA VAL A 85 -12.99 7.44 -7.85
C VAL A 85 -11.87 6.93 -6.95
N THR A 86 -11.90 5.63 -6.63
CA THR A 86 -10.92 5.01 -5.75
C THR A 86 -9.53 4.94 -6.37
N ALA A 87 -8.51 4.76 -5.52
CA ALA A 87 -7.21 4.32 -6.00
C ALA A 87 -7.31 2.94 -6.69
N GLU A 88 -6.36 2.65 -7.58
CA GLU A 88 -6.32 1.36 -8.27
C GLU A 88 -5.95 0.23 -7.30
N PHE A 89 -6.75 -0.84 -7.27
CA PHE A 89 -6.51 -2.03 -6.47
C PHE A 89 -6.55 -3.30 -7.33
N ARG A 90 -6.06 -4.41 -6.78
CA ARG A 90 -5.99 -5.69 -7.48
C ARG A 90 -6.99 -6.71 -6.94
N VAL A 91 -7.75 -7.30 -7.85
CA VAL A 91 -8.47 -8.55 -7.65
C VAL A 91 -7.58 -9.66 -8.20
N ALA A 92 -7.07 -10.56 -7.34
CA ALA A 92 -6.17 -11.63 -7.77
C ALA A 92 -6.85 -13.00 -7.64
N ASN A 93 -6.87 -13.55 -6.43
CA ASN A 93 -7.35 -14.91 -6.13
C ASN A 93 -8.30 -14.94 -4.92
N LYS A 94 -8.88 -13.80 -4.57
CA LYS A 94 -9.85 -13.65 -3.47
C LYS A 94 -10.77 -12.47 -3.73
N ASP A 95 -11.92 -12.47 -3.07
CA ASP A 95 -12.81 -11.32 -3.03
C ASP A 95 -12.14 -10.15 -2.29
N ILE A 96 -12.45 -8.94 -2.71
CA ILE A 96 -11.88 -7.72 -2.13
C ILE A 96 -12.99 -6.97 -1.41
N PHE A 97 -12.70 -6.48 -0.23
CA PHE A 97 -13.55 -5.51 0.47
C PHE A 97 -12.92 -4.12 0.38
N TYR A 98 -13.65 -3.15 -0.21
CA TYR A 98 -13.17 -1.79 -0.41
C TYR A 98 -14.20 -0.77 0.10
N PRO A 99 -13.95 -0.08 1.22
CA PRO A 99 -14.83 0.99 1.70
C PRO A 99 -14.61 2.26 0.86
N ILE A 100 -15.70 2.96 0.55
CA ILE A 100 -15.70 4.22 -0.19
C ILE A 100 -16.33 5.29 0.68
N GLU A 101 -15.68 6.44 0.78
CA GLU A 101 -16.18 7.60 1.53
C GLU A 101 -16.55 8.69 0.53
N LEU A 102 -17.81 9.16 0.57
CA LEU A 102 -18.31 10.25 -0.27
C LEU A 102 -18.35 11.56 0.53
N GLU A 103 -17.85 12.63 -0.07
CA GLU A 103 -17.98 13.98 0.48
C GLU A 103 -19.29 14.61 0.05
N PRO A 104 -20.06 15.28 0.94
CA PRO A 104 -21.20 16.10 0.55
C PRO A 104 -20.79 17.16 -0.49
N GLY A 105 -21.60 17.35 -1.51
CA GLY A 105 -21.35 18.32 -2.57
C GLY A 105 -22.60 19.14 -2.85
N SER A 106 -22.48 20.45 -3.05
CA SER A 106 -23.57 21.27 -3.59
C SER A 106 -23.71 20.98 -5.08
N GLU A 107 -24.95 20.76 -5.53
CA GLU A 107 -25.27 20.39 -6.91
C GLU A 107 -24.77 21.42 -7.91
N ASN A 108 -24.05 20.92 -8.91
CA ASN A 108 -24.15 21.42 -10.28
C ASN A 108 -24.20 20.21 -11.21
N LEU A 109 -25.37 20.03 -11.84
CA LEU A 109 -25.62 19.06 -12.89
C LEU A 109 -24.86 19.45 -14.17
N GLN A 110 -23.56 19.48 -14.14
CA GLN A 110 -22.74 19.42 -15.33
C GLN A 110 -22.21 17.99 -15.44
N GLU A 111 -22.40 17.42 -16.61
CA GLU A 111 -21.81 16.15 -17.02
C GLU A 111 -20.31 16.16 -16.68
N VAL A 112 -19.98 15.66 -15.50
CA VAL A 112 -18.61 15.62 -15.02
C VAL A 112 -17.94 14.44 -15.69
N SER A 113 -17.27 14.72 -16.79
CA SER A 113 -16.18 13.87 -17.26
C SER A 113 -15.10 13.86 -16.17
N VAL A 114 -15.22 12.97 -15.21
CA VAL A 114 -14.21 12.78 -14.16
C VAL A 114 -13.01 12.08 -14.80
N VAL A 115 -12.12 12.88 -15.34
CA VAL A 115 -10.78 12.39 -15.65
C VAL A 115 -10.14 12.05 -14.32
N ALA A 116 -9.81 10.78 -14.10
CA ALA A 116 -9.06 10.34 -12.92
C ALA A 116 -7.70 11.03 -12.90
N SER A 117 -7.67 12.22 -12.32
CA SER A 117 -6.41 12.95 -12.12
C SER A 117 -5.71 12.32 -10.91
N PRO A 118 -4.42 11.97 -11.01
CA PRO A 118 -3.64 11.57 -9.83
C PRO A 118 -3.49 12.71 -8.82
N PHE A 119 -3.89 13.93 -9.20
CA PHE A 119 -3.89 15.11 -8.35
C PHE A 119 -5.32 15.41 -7.88
N ARG A 120 -5.61 15.04 -6.64
CA ARG A 120 -6.87 15.44 -5.99
C ARG A 120 -6.74 16.84 -5.42
N LYS A 121 -7.80 17.63 -5.61
CA LYS A 121 -8.00 18.88 -4.87
C LYS A 121 -8.99 18.60 -3.77
N THR A 122 -8.54 18.55 -2.53
CA THR A 122 -9.43 18.53 -1.37
C THR A 122 -9.54 19.92 -0.78
N ALA A 123 -10.59 20.21 -0.01
CA ALA A 123 -10.72 21.48 0.71
C ALA A 123 -9.54 21.74 1.65
N GLU A 124 -8.97 20.67 2.22
CA GLU A 124 -7.84 20.72 3.14
C GLU A 124 -6.48 20.89 2.42
N SER A 125 -6.36 20.47 1.17
CA SER A 125 -5.12 20.58 0.39
C SER A 125 -5.44 20.79 -1.10
N PRO A 126 -5.79 22.02 -1.50
CA PRO A 126 -6.19 22.34 -2.87
C PRO A 126 -5.04 22.17 -3.88
N LEU A 127 -3.79 22.19 -3.43
CA LEU A 127 -2.59 22.12 -4.26
C LEU A 127 -1.61 21.08 -3.70
N GLY A 128 -1.06 20.23 -4.59
CA GLY A 128 0.07 19.35 -4.24
C GLY A 128 -0.26 18.02 -3.60
N LEU A 129 -1.53 17.63 -3.49
CA LEU A 129 -1.90 16.26 -3.09
C LEU A 129 -1.82 15.33 -4.30
N ARG A 130 -1.06 14.25 -4.15
CA ARG A 130 -1.05 13.11 -5.06
C ARG A 130 -1.41 11.84 -4.30
N VAL A 131 -2.40 11.12 -4.80
CA VAL A 131 -2.81 9.82 -4.24
C VAL A 131 -2.13 8.70 -5.01
N ILE A 132 -1.37 7.88 -4.30
CA ILE A 132 -0.59 6.77 -4.84
C ILE A 132 -1.26 5.49 -4.41
N GLY A 133 -1.82 4.73 -5.35
CA GLY A 133 -2.45 3.45 -5.06
C GLY A 133 -1.43 2.31 -5.03
N PHE A 134 -1.82 1.18 -4.41
CA PHE A 134 -1.01 -0.03 -4.34
C PHE A 134 -0.41 -0.43 -5.70
N LYS A 135 -1.18 -0.30 -6.79
CA LYS A 135 -0.75 -0.67 -8.13
C LYS A 135 0.36 0.22 -8.71
N GLU A 136 0.35 1.49 -8.38
CA GLU A 136 1.42 2.39 -8.78
C GLU A 136 2.72 1.99 -8.08
N ILE A 137 2.63 1.58 -6.81
CA ILE A 137 3.78 1.06 -6.05
C ILE A 137 4.28 -0.25 -6.66
N GLU A 138 3.37 -1.18 -7.02
CA GLU A 138 3.73 -2.49 -7.57
C GLU A 138 4.33 -2.41 -8.98
N LYS A 139 3.80 -1.52 -9.84
CA LYS A 139 4.21 -1.37 -11.24
C LYS A 139 5.37 -0.40 -11.46
N SER A 140 5.79 0.33 -10.45
CA SER A 140 6.87 1.30 -10.58
C SER A 140 8.17 0.62 -10.99
N ALA A 141 8.67 0.97 -12.17
CA ALA A 141 9.93 0.43 -12.69
C ALA A 141 11.09 0.80 -11.76
N GLY A 142 11.86 -0.20 -11.31
CA GLY A 142 12.96 -0.01 -10.36
C GLY A 142 12.54 0.32 -8.93
N GLY A 143 11.22 0.40 -8.66
CA GLY A 143 10.67 0.76 -7.34
C GLY A 143 10.80 -0.33 -6.30
N ASN A 144 11.01 -1.59 -6.68
CA ASN A 144 11.11 -2.75 -5.78
C ASN A 144 9.98 -2.77 -4.73
N ARG A 145 8.76 -2.36 -5.12
CA ARG A 145 7.59 -2.23 -4.25
C ARG A 145 7.79 -1.27 -3.06
N ASP A 146 8.72 -0.33 -3.18
CA ASP A 146 9.05 0.66 -2.14
C ASP A 146 8.45 2.02 -2.49
N ILE A 147 7.66 2.57 -1.57
CA ILE A 147 6.98 3.86 -1.77
C ILE A 147 7.98 5.02 -1.91
N SER A 148 9.10 4.98 -1.21
CA SER A 148 10.11 6.04 -1.31
C SER A 148 10.66 6.14 -2.73
N ARG A 149 10.89 5.00 -3.38
CA ARG A 149 11.33 4.93 -4.77
C ARG A 149 10.27 5.47 -5.74
N VAL A 150 9.01 5.17 -5.49
CA VAL A 150 7.90 5.70 -6.30
C VAL A 150 7.85 7.22 -6.18
N VAL A 151 7.91 7.74 -4.96
CA VAL A 151 7.86 9.19 -4.70
C VAL A 151 9.07 9.92 -5.30
N GLN A 152 10.25 9.30 -5.29
CA GLN A 152 11.46 9.85 -5.93
C GLN A 152 11.33 10.06 -7.44
N SER A 153 10.39 9.38 -8.09
CA SER A 153 10.11 9.59 -9.53
C SER A 153 9.23 10.82 -9.83
N PHE A 154 8.70 11.48 -8.80
CA PHE A 154 7.76 12.59 -9.00
C PHE A 154 8.47 13.94 -9.20
N PRO A 155 7.85 14.85 -9.95
CA PRO A 155 8.35 16.21 -10.12
C PRO A 155 8.53 16.91 -8.76
N GLY A 156 9.66 17.57 -8.59
CA GLY A 156 9.99 18.29 -7.35
C GLY A 156 10.51 17.42 -6.22
N VAL A 157 10.75 16.12 -6.47
CA VAL A 157 11.43 15.22 -5.54
C VAL A 157 12.81 14.87 -6.10
N ALA A 158 13.84 15.16 -5.33
CA ALA A 158 15.20 14.75 -5.68
C ALA A 158 15.50 13.37 -5.11
N SER A 159 16.19 12.56 -5.91
CA SER A 159 16.73 11.27 -5.48
C SER A 159 18.09 11.45 -4.83
N THR A 160 18.39 10.61 -3.87
CA THR A 160 19.72 10.51 -3.24
C THR A 160 20.60 9.50 -3.97
N ALA A 161 21.87 9.41 -3.54
CA ALA A 161 22.81 8.43 -4.04
C ALA A 161 22.28 6.99 -3.88
N ALA A 162 22.87 6.07 -4.64
CA ALA A 162 22.54 4.64 -4.57
C ALA A 162 22.56 4.12 -3.12
N PHE A 163 21.70 3.16 -2.82
CA PHE A 163 21.47 2.55 -1.50
C PHE A 163 20.83 3.44 -0.43
N ARG A 164 20.23 4.56 -0.81
CA ARG A 164 19.46 5.42 0.10
C ARG A 164 18.10 5.78 -0.50
N ASN A 165 17.08 5.80 0.34
CA ASN A 165 15.72 6.18 -0.03
C ASN A 165 15.30 7.49 0.64
N ASP A 166 16.25 8.37 0.88
CA ASP A 166 15.94 9.70 1.42
C ASP A 166 15.04 10.47 0.46
N LEU A 167 14.06 11.16 1.01
CA LEU A 167 13.13 11.99 0.26
C LEU A 167 13.51 13.47 0.46
N MET A 168 13.95 14.10 -0.61
CA MET A 168 14.22 15.54 -0.66
C MET A 168 13.16 16.19 -1.53
N VAL A 169 12.16 16.80 -0.91
CA VAL A 169 10.99 17.36 -1.59
C VAL A 169 11.09 18.86 -1.63
N ARG A 170 11.05 19.45 -2.84
CA ARG A 170 11.09 20.89 -3.09
C ARG A 170 12.28 21.61 -2.41
N GLY A 171 13.42 20.95 -2.36
CA GLY A 171 14.65 21.50 -1.76
C GLY A 171 14.75 21.29 -0.23
N GLY A 172 13.72 20.75 0.40
CA GLY A 172 13.77 20.42 1.82
C GLY A 172 14.55 19.12 2.11
N GLY A 173 15.12 19.03 3.28
CA GLY A 173 15.89 17.87 3.73
C GLY A 173 15.02 16.68 4.15
N PRO A 174 15.62 15.47 4.26
CA PRO A 174 14.87 14.26 4.62
C PRO A 174 14.20 14.33 6.00
N SER A 175 14.76 15.06 6.94
CA SER A 175 14.19 15.25 8.29
C SER A 175 12.98 16.19 8.34
N GLU A 176 12.70 16.92 7.25
CA GLU A 176 11.61 17.87 7.15
C GLU A 176 10.29 17.22 6.70
N ASN A 177 10.36 15.96 6.32
CA ASN A 177 9.18 15.17 5.95
C ASN A 177 8.53 14.57 7.19
N ARG A 178 7.21 14.33 7.13
CA ARG A 178 6.46 13.61 8.17
C ARG A 178 5.72 12.44 7.56
N PHE A 179 5.66 11.37 8.34
CA PHE A 179 5.08 10.10 7.91
C PHE A 179 3.98 9.70 8.88
N PHE A 180 2.82 9.34 8.34
CA PHE A 180 1.67 8.90 9.13
C PHE A 180 1.19 7.55 8.63
N LEU A 181 0.82 6.66 9.54
CA LEU A 181 0.26 5.34 9.27
C LEU A 181 -1.13 5.27 9.90
N ASP A 182 -2.20 5.32 9.09
CA ASP A 182 -3.60 5.43 9.53
C ASP A 182 -3.84 6.53 10.60
N GLY A 183 -3.07 7.64 10.52
CA GLY A 183 -3.18 8.77 11.44
C GLY A 183 -2.17 8.77 12.60
N VAL A 184 -1.42 7.70 12.81
CA VAL A 184 -0.33 7.63 13.79
C VAL A 184 0.96 8.10 13.13
N GLU A 185 1.65 9.08 13.71
CA GLU A 185 2.96 9.53 13.24
C GLU A 185 4.01 8.44 13.46
N ILE A 186 4.82 8.15 12.43
CA ILE A 186 5.94 7.22 12.49
C ILE A 186 7.26 7.95 12.20
N PRO A 187 8.36 7.57 12.86
CA PRO A 187 9.61 8.34 12.78
C PRO A 187 10.30 8.25 11.42
N ASN A 188 10.18 7.13 10.75
CA ASN A 188 10.75 6.87 9.43
C ASN A 188 9.97 5.78 8.71
N ILE A 189 10.25 5.61 7.41
CA ILE A 189 9.59 4.64 6.54
C ILE A 189 10.55 3.62 5.94
N ASN A 190 11.85 3.71 6.25
CA ASN A 190 12.87 2.82 5.70
C ASN A 190 13.72 2.18 6.79
N HIS A 191 14.25 0.99 6.52
CA HIS A 191 15.27 0.31 7.32
C HIS A 191 16.59 1.08 7.29
N PHE A 192 17.46 0.83 8.25
CA PHE A 192 18.80 1.43 8.36
C PHE A 192 18.77 2.97 8.33
N SER A 193 17.77 3.55 8.98
CA SER A 193 17.67 5.01 9.09
C SER A 193 18.84 5.57 9.88
N THR A 194 19.35 6.71 9.44
CA THR A 194 20.41 7.46 10.14
C THR A 194 19.86 8.79 10.60
N GLN A 195 20.53 9.44 11.55
CA GLN A 195 20.12 10.74 12.07
C GLN A 195 20.01 11.77 10.94
N GLY A 196 18.89 12.47 10.86
CA GLY A 196 18.64 13.48 9.82
C GLY A 196 18.33 12.94 8.43
N ALA A 197 18.08 11.62 8.29
CA ALA A 197 17.81 10.96 7.03
C ALA A 197 16.60 10.01 7.13
N SER A 198 15.98 9.70 5.98
CA SER A 198 14.82 8.80 5.94
C SER A 198 15.19 7.30 5.94
N GLY A 199 16.48 6.98 5.81
CA GLY A 199 16.97 5.60 5.92
C GLY A 199 17.58 4.99 4.67
N GLY A 200 17.79 3.67 4.73
CA GLY A 200 18.42 2.87 3.69
C GLY A 200 17.48 2.46 2.55
N PRO A 201 17.90 1.48 1.73
CA PRO A 201 17.28 1.20 0.42
C PRO A 201 15.98 0.38 0.47
N VAL A 202 15.47 0.03 1.64
CA VAL A 202 14.29 -0.85 1.79
C VAL A 202 13.29 -0.24 2.75
N GLY A 203 12.03 -0.18 2.33
CA GLY A 203 10.92 0.33 3.15
C GLY A 203 10.51 -0.64 4.28
N ILE A 204 10.21 -0.08 5.46
CA ILE A 204 9.70 -0.84 6.63
C ILE A 204 8.23 -1.23 6.42
N ILE A 205 7.44 -0.35 5.80
CA ILE A 205 6.01 -0.57 5.63
C ILE A 205 5.77 -1.69 4.61
N ASN A 206 4.98 -2.70 5.00
CA ASN A 206 4.60 -3.75 4.07
C ASN A 206 3.68 -3.20 2.97
N PRO A 207 4.11 -3.18 1.70
CA PRO A 207 3.31 -2.63 0.61
C PRO A 207 1.99 -3.36 0.39
N ASP A 208 1.88 -4.66 0.77
CA ASP A 208 0.65 -5.42 0.64
C ASP A 208 -0.47 -4.95 1.57
N PHE A 209 -0.13 -4.19 2.61
CA PHE A 209 -1.09 -3.61 3.53
C PHE A 209 -1.52 -2.19 3.14
N ILE A 210 -0.81 -1.56 2.21
CA ILE A 210 -1.12 -0.21 1.75
C ILE A 210 -2.37 -0.27 0.85
N ARG A 211 -3.38 0.51 1.19
CA ARG A 211 -4.51 0.82 0.31
C ARG A 211 -4.13 1.95 -0.64
N GLU A 212 -3.68 3.05 -0.06
CA GLU A 212 -3.23 4.25 -0.75
C GLU A 212 -2.27 5.06 0.11
N VAL A 213 -1.50 5.93 -0.52
CA VAL A 213 -0.63 6.90 0.16
C VAL A 213 -0.98 8.28 -0.34
N ASN A 214 -1.35 9.16 0.56
CA ASN A 214 -1.56 10.56 0.27
C ASN A 214 -0.24 11.29 0.42
N PHE A 215 0.33 11.74 -0.69
CA PHE A 215 1.56 12.49 -0.73
C PHE A 215 1.26 13.98 -0.90
N TYR A 216 1.55 14.76 0.12
CA TYR A 216 1.40 16.21 0.14
C TYR A 216 2.77 16.86 -0.03
N SER A 217 2.98 17.61 -1.11
CA SER A 217 4.27 18.22 -1.44
C SER A 217 4.31 19.74 -1.32
N ALA A 218 3.21 20.39 -0.94
CA ALA A 218 3.14 21.85 -0.89
C ALA A 218 2.27 22.39 0.26
N ALA A 219 1.02 21.95 0.32
CA ALA A 219 0.08 22.35 1.36
C ALA A 219 -0.31 21.11 2.15
N PHE A 220 -0.34 21.22 3.47
CA PHE A 220 -0.62 20.13 4.37
C PHE A 220 -1.96 20.34 5.06
N PRO A 221 -2.74 19.29 5.32
CA PRO A 221 -3.91 19.38 6.19
C PRO A 221 -3.53 19.90 7.58
N ALA A 222 -4.40 20.69 8.20
CA ALA A 222 -4.18 21.23 9.53
C ALA A 222 -3.89 20.12 10.58
N ALA A 223 -4.46 18.94 10.40
CA ALA A 223 -4.22 17.76 11.23
C ALA A 223 -2.83 17.11 11.04
N ARG A 224 -2.02 17.58 10.10
CA ARG A 224 -0.67 17.06 9.78
C ARG A 224 0.40 18.14 9.99
N GLY A 225 0.51 18.62 11.22
CA GLY A 225 1.48 19.65 11.59
C GLY A 225 2.94 19.17 11.59
N ASN A 226 3.85 20.09 11.89
CA ASN A 226 5.30 19.87 12.04
C ASN A 226 6.04 19.39 10.78
N ALA A 227 5.42 19.42 9.60
CA ALA A 227 6.06 19.17 8.32
C ALA A 227 6.55 20.49 7.70
N LEU A 228 7.74 20.49 7.11
CA LEU A 228 8.29 21.63 6.39
C LEU A 228 8.38 21.38 4.89
N SER A 229 8.61 20.12 4.51
CA SER A 229 8.86 19.73 3.12
C SER A 229 7.72 18.89 2.54
N SER A 230 7.40 17.76 3.14
CA SER A 230 6.28 16.92 2.69
C SER A 230 5.62 16.13 3.81
N VAL A 231 4.41 15.64 3.51
CA VAL A 231 3.70 14.67 4.34
C VAL A 231 3.34 13.46 3.47
N LEU A 232 3.65 12.26 3.97
CA LEU A 232 3.15 11.00 3.43
C LEU A 232 2.20 10.38 4.46
N ASP A 233 0.93 10.29 4.11
CA ASP A 233 -0.12 9.70 4.95
C ASP A 233 -0.56 8.36 4.34
N PHE A 234 -0.10 7.28 4.95
CA PHE A 234 -0.37 5.90 4.54
C PHE A 234 -1.72 5.46 5.08
N LYS A 235 -2.60 5.06 4.19
CA LYS A 235 -3.86 4.41 4.53
C LYS A 235 -3.72 2.92 4.31
N LEU A 236 -3.85 2.16 5.38
CA LEU A 236 -3.78 0.70 5.31
C LEU A 236 -5.13 0.11 4.92
N GLN A 237 -5.08 -1.03 4.26
CA GLN A 237 -6.26 -1.86 4.06
C GLN A 237 -6.78 -2.36 5.42
N ASP A 238 -8.06 -2.63 5.51
CA ASP A 238 -8.61 -3.37 6.65
C ASP A 238 -8.47 -4.88 6.41
N GLY A 239 -8.42 -5.66 7.48
CA GLY A 239 -8.42 -7.12 7.37
C GLY A 239 -9.72 -7.62 6.70
N ASN A 240 -9.65 -8.78 6.07
CA ASN A 240 -10.82 -9.40 5.45
C ASN A 240 -11.90 -9.67 6.51
N LYS A 241 -13.14 -9.32 6.22
CA LYS A 241 -14.28 -9.53 7.14
C LYS A 241 -14.91 -10.92 7.05
N GLU A 242 -14.67 -11.64 5.94
CA GLU A 242 -15.39 -12.86 5.64
C GLU A 242 -14.54 -14.10 5.86
N LYS A 243 -13.26 -14.05 5.52
CA LYS A 243 -12.41 -15.24 5.55
C LYS A 243 -10.96 -14.94 5.90
N PHE A 244 -10.32 -15.92 6.50
CA PHE A 244 -8.88 -15.95 6.72
C PHE A 244 -8.12 -15.97 5.39
N SER A 245 -7.04 -15.23 5.32
CA SER A 245 -6.15 -15.20 4.17
C SER A 245 -4.69 -15.25 4.63
N LEU A 246 -3.92 -16.14 4.03
CA LEU A 246 -2.48 -16.28 4.22
C LEU A 246 -1.78 -15.95 2.90
N ARG A 247 -0.72 -15.15 2.96
CA ARG A 247 0.10 -14.80 1.82
C ARG A 247 1.58 -14.92 2.16
N GLY A 248 2.30 -15.73 1.38
CA GLY A 248 3.75 -15.76 1.35
C GLY A 248 4.28 -14.94 0.18
N VAL A 249 5.35 -14.22 0.40
CA VAL A 249 6.05 -13.43 -0.63
C VAL A 249 7.54 -13.70 -0.57
N VAL A 250 8.14 -13.92 -1.74
CA VAL A 250 9.59 -13.93 -1.91
C VAL A 250 9.90 -12.73 -2.81
N GLY A 251 10.48 -11.69 -2.24
CA GLY A 251 10.87 -10.46 -2.92
C GLY A 251 12.31 -10.52 -3.44
N ALA A 252 12.83 -9.41 -3.95
CA ALA A 252 14.22 -9.30 -4.38
C ALA A 252 15.21 -9.19 -3.21
N SER A 253 14.74 -8.79 -2.03
CA SER A 253 15.55 -8.51 -0.84
C SER A 253 15.14 -9.30 0.40
N ASP A 254 13.94 -9.85 0.43
CA ASP A 254 13.33 -10.42 1.63
C ASP A 254 12.31 -11.52 1.32
N VAL A 255 12.01 -12.29 2.35
CA VAL A 255 10.86 -13.19 2.40
C VAL A 255 9.88 -12.67 3.43
N GLY A 256 8.60 -12.78 3.13
CA GLY A 256 7.52 -12.28 3.98
C GLY A 256 6.36 -13.25 4.10
N LEU A 257 5.71 -13.18 5.24
CA LEU A 257 4.47 -13.87 5.53
C LEU A 257 3.46 -12.86 6.06
N SER A 258 2.25 -12.89 5.51
CA SER A 258 1.17 -12.03 5.95
C SER A 258 -0.10 -12.85 6.17
N VAL A 259 -0.82 -12.52 7.21
CA VAL A 259 -2.12 -13.10 7.53
C VAL A 259 -3.13 -11.97 7.74
N ASN A 260 -4.35 -12.17 7.28
CA ASN A 260 -5.46 -11.28 7.58
C ASN A 260 -6.77 -12.05 7.64
N GLY A 261 -7.74 -11.52 8.38
CA GLY A 261 -9.03 -12.17 8.52
C GLY A 261 -9.92 -11.52 9.57
N PRO A 262 -11.12 -12.11 9.77
CA PRO A 262 -12.03 -11.70 10.83
C PRO A 262 -11.62 -12.30 12.19
N MET A 263 -11.91 -11.57 13.26
CA MET A 263 -11.88 -12.03 14.64
C MET A 263 -13.27 -11.77 15.24
N GLY A 264 -14.23 -12.63 14.87
CA GLY A 264 -15.66 -12.39 15.10
C GLY A 264 -16.24 -11.35 14.15
N ASP A 265 -17.48 -10.94 14.41
CA ASP A 265 -18.28 -10.13 13.46
C ASP A 265 -17.86 -8.65 13.37
N LYS A 266 -17.21 -8.15 14.42
CA LYS A 266 -16.90 -6.71 14.56
C LYS A 266 -15.43 -6.37 14.50
N THR A 267 -14.56 -7.38 14.43
CA THR A 267 -13.11 -7.18 14.48
C THR A 267 -12.44 -7.79 13.27
N THR A 268 -11.52 -7.05 12.68
CA THR A 268 -10.63 -7.58 11.64
C THR A 268 -9.19 -7.37 12.04
N TYR A 269 -8.31 -8.24 11.56
CA TYR A 269 -6.90 -8.12 11.80
C TYR A 269 -6.08 -8.36 10.53
N GLN A 270 -4.91 -7.79 10.52
CA GLN A 270 -3.85 -8.15 9.58
C GLN A 270 -2.50 -8.08 10.30
N VAL A 271 -1.64 -9.03 10.02
CA VAL A 271 -0.31 -9.15 10.62
C VAL A 271 0.66 -9.58 9.53
N SER A 272 1.83 -8.99 9.51
CA SER A 272 2.94 -9.44 8.64
C SER A 272 4.24 -9.50 9.40
N ILE A 273 5.12 -10.38 8.92
CA ILE A 273 6.51 -10.45 9.31
C ILE A 273 7.35 -10.63 8.06
N ARG A 274 8.48 -9.90 7.98
CA ARG A 274 9.44 -10.02 6.88
C ARG A 274 10.85 -10.21 7.44
N ARG A 275 11.66 -10.94 6.69
CA ARG A 275 13.09 -11.14 6.97
C ARG A 275 13.89 -10.99 5.69
N SER A 276 14.93 -10.18 5.73
CA SER A 276 15.83 -10.00 4.58
C SER A 276 16.81 -11.18 4.44
N TYR A 277 17.21 -11.42 3.20
CA TYR A 277 18.34 -12.28 2.84
C TYR A 277 19.46 -11.49 2.11
N LEU A 278 19.44 -10.17 2.25
CA LEU A 278 20.44 -9.27 1.64
C LEU A 278 21.86 -9.63 2.05
N GLN A 279 22.06 -10.08 3.30
CA GLN A 279 23.37 -10.52 3.77
C GLN A 279 23.98 -11.59 2.86
N PHE A 280 23.18 -12.60 2.48
CA PHE A 280 23.62 -13.67 1.58
C PHE A 280 23.95 -13.14 0.19
N LEU A 281 23.09 -12.29 -0.37
CA LEU A 281 23.30 -11.70 -1.70
C LEU A 281 24.54 -10.81 -1.73
N PHE A 282 24.74 -10.00 -0.71
CA PHE A 282 25.85 -9.05 -0.63
C PHE A 282 27.19 -9.75 -0.42
N ASP A 283 27.18 -10.84 0.36
CA ASP A 283 28.36 -11.70 0.51
C ASP A 283 28.73 -12.36 -0.82
N MET A 284 27.73 -12.89 -1.56
CA MET A 284 27.95 -13.55 -2.85
C MET A 284 28.56 -12.62 -3.89
N ILE A 285 28.16 -11.34 -3.92
CA ILE A 285 28.69 -10.34 -4.87
C ILE A 285 29.91 -9.59 -4.32
N GLY A 286 30.40 -9.98 -3.14
CA GLY A 286 31.64 -9.45 -2.56
C GLY A 286 31.52 -8.01 -2.07
N LEU A 287 30.37 -7.59 -1.55
CA LEU A 287 30.23 -6.25 -0.96
C LEU A 287 30.83 -6.20 0.45
N PRO A 288 31.40 -5.04 0.86
CA PRO A 288 32.07 -4.90 2.14
C PRO A 288 31.15 -4.80 3.35
N PHE A 289 29.83 -4.89 3.16
CA PHE A 289 28.83 -4.81 4.22
C PHE A 289 27.70 -5.82 4.00
N LEU A 290 27.14 -6.32 5.12
CA LEU A 290 26.18 -7.41 5.16
C LEU A 290 24.93 -6.97 5.93
N PRO A 291 23.94 -6.31 5.28
CA PRO A 291 22.75 -5.83 5.94
C PRO A 291 21.75 -6.96 6.15
N THR A 292 21.11 -6.96 7.31
CA THR A 292 19.96 -7.79 7.61
C THR A 292 18.88 -6.98 8.30
N PHE A 293 17.63 -7.25 7.99
CA PHE A 293 16.51 -6.70 8.73
C PHE A 293 15.44 -7.76 9.01
N THR A 294 14.71 -7.52 10.07
CA THR A 294 13.46 -8.21 10.37
C THR A 294 12.45 -7.16 10.77
N ASP A 295 11.29 -7.17 10.16
CA ASP A 295 10.19 -6.30 10.55
C ASP A 295 8.90 -7.07 10.78
N ALA A 296 8.03 -6.44 11.56
CA ALA A 296 6.68 -6.91 11.81
C ALA A 296 5.73 -5.72 11.82
N GLN A 297 4.56 -5.91 11.25
CA GLN A 297 3.50 -4.92 11.19
C GLN A 297 2.17 -5.59 11.51
N PHE A 298 1.32 -4.91 12.28
CA PHE A 298 -0.04 -5.35 12.51
C PHE A 298 -1.03 -4.20 12.51
N LYS A 299 -2.27 -4.51 12.20
CA LYS A 299 -3.44 -3.64 12.36
C LYS A 299 -4.61 -4.49 12.84
N ILE A 300 -5.27 -4.05 13.91
CA ILE A 300 -6.49 -4.65 14.45
C ILE A 300 -7.53 -3.55 14.49
N LYS A 301 -8.64 -3.75 13.81
CA LYS A 301 -9.74 -2.80 13.77
C LYS A 301 -10.97 -3.42 14.39
N HIS A 302 -11.54 -2.75 15.39
CA HIS A 302 -12.78 -3.14 16.07
C HIS A 302 -13.85 -2.08 15.89
N ALA A 303 -15.01 -2.47 15.37
CA ALA A 303 -16.19 -1.62 15.26
C ALA A 303 -17.13 -1.91 16.43
N PHE A 304 -17.19 -1.02 17.42
CA PHE A 304 -18.16 -1.15 18.53
C PHE A 304 -19.60 -1.08 18.04
N ASN A 305 -19.85 -0.11 17.15
CA ASN A 305 -21.12 0.12 16.47
C ASN A 305 -20.87 0.93 15.17
N LYS A 306 -21.96 1.37 14.51
CA LYS A 306 -21.87 2.10 13.23
C LYS A 306 -21.13 3.43 13.34
N LYS A 307 -21.13 4.06 14.53
CA LYS A 307 -20.53 5.38 14.77
C LYS A 307 -19.16 5.34 15.47
N ASN A 308 -18.76 4.20 16.00
CA ASN A 308 -17.57 4.11 16.85
C ASN A 308 -16.67 2.97 16.42
N GLU A 309 -15.45 3.28 16.07
CA GLU A 309 -14.43 2.28 15.73
C GLU A 309 -13.09 2.59 16.40
N LEU A 310 -12.37 1.54 16.76
CA LEU A 310 -11.04 1.63 17.34
C LEU A 310 -10.08 0.80 16.49
N THR A 311 -8.97 1.40 16.12
CA THR A 311 -7.88 0.74 15.39
C THR A 311 -6.64 0.75 16.25
N PHE A 312 -6.07 -0.44 16.50
CA PHE A 312 -4.73 -0.61 17.03
C PHE A 312 -3.79 -0.95 15.89
N LEU A 313 -2.64 -0.32 15.84
CA LEU A 313 -1.62 -0.62 14.85
C LEU A 313 -0.23 -0.62 15.48
N GLY A 314 0.65 -1.40 14.89
CA GLY A 314 2.04 -1.46 15.29
C GLY A 314 2.94 -1.75 14.09
N LEU A 315 4.11 -1.15 14.14
CA LEU A 315 5.20 -1.31 13.20
C LEU A 315 6.49 -1.45 13.99
N GLY A 316 7.28 -2.47 13.73
CA GLY A 316 8.56 -2.70 14.39
C GLY A 316 9.60 -3.25 13.43
N ALA A 317 10.85 -2.86 13.60
CA ALA A 317 11.98 -3.32 12.82
C ALA A 317 13.23 -3.53 13.68
N ILE A 318 14.00 -4.53 13.31
CA ILE A 318 15.34 -4.79 13.84
C ILE A 318 16.30 -4.82 12.66
N ASP A 319 17.25 -3.90 12.65
CA ASP A 319 18.25 -3.73 11.61
C ASP A 319 19.63 -4.07 12.16
N ASP A 320 20.37 -4.88 11.44
CA ASP A 320 21.77 -5.24 11.74
C ASP A 320 22.59 -5.18 10.46
N MET A 321 23.58 -4.31 10.42
CA MET A 321 24.54 -4.23 9.32
C MET A 321 25.93 -4.51 9.83
N LYS A 322 26.51 -5.63 9.38
CA LYS A 322 27.85 -6.08 9.74
C LYS A 322 28.81 -5.77 8.61
N LEU A 323 30.09 -5.63 8.96
CA LEU A 323 31.17 -5.56 7.99
C LEU A 323 31.49 -6.95 7.45
N ASN A 324 31.77 -7.07 6.16
CA ASN A 324 32.22 -8.31 5.52
C ASN A 324 33.73 -8.40 5.58
N THR A 325 34.26 -8.75 6.76
CA THR A 325 35.71 -8.88 6.96
C THR A 325 36.30 -10.13 6.32
N GLY A 326 35.48 -11.05 5.83
CA GLY A 326 35.91 -12.29 5.16
C GLY A 326 35.88 -12.22 3.64
N MET A 327 35.65 -11.06 3.06
CA MET A 327 35.62 -10.90 1.60
C MET A 327 36.97 -11.20 0.95
N LYS A 328 36.95 -11.76 -0.27
CA LYS A 328 38.14 -12.15 -0.99
C LYS A 328 38.88 -10.96 -1.63
N ASP A 329 38.14 -9.94 -2.06
CA ASP A 329 38.69 -8.74 -2.68
C ASP A 329 38.98 -7.69 -1.61
N MET A 330 40.26 -7.61 -1.24
CA MET A 330 40.81 -6.62 -0.29
C MET A 330 41.47 -5.46 -1.01
N SER A 331 40.91 -4.97 -2.11
CA SER A 331 41.33 -3.75 -2.79
C SER A 331 41.40 -2.55 -1.83
N GLU A 332 42.23 -1.56 -2.12
CA GLU A 332 42.34 -0.32 -1.30
C GLU A 332 40.98 0.34 -1.04
N LYS A 333 40.13 0.33 -2.06
CA LYS A 333 38.76 0.83 -1.96
C LYS A 333 37.96 0.07 -0.91
N ASN A 334 38.00 -1.26 -0.90
CA ASN A 334 37.26 -2.09 0.04
C ASN A 334 37.85 -1.99 1.45
N GLN A 335 39.15 -1.90 1.60
CA GLN A 335 39.79 -1.63 2.90
C GLN A 335 39.37 -0.28 3.45
N TYR A 336 39.33 0.76 2.62
CA TYR A 336 38.82 2.07 3.02
C TYR A 336 37.36 2.00 3.50
N ILE A 337 36.48 1.34 2.73
CA ILE A 337 35.09 1.18 3.11
C ILE A 337 34.97 0.43 4.44
N LEU A 338 35.69 -0.67 4.62
CA LEU A 338 35.67 -1.44 5.86
C LEU A 338 36.14 -0.64 7.07
N ALA A 339 37.10 0.27 6.88
CA ALA A 339 37.65 1.11 7.95
C ALA A 339 36.67 2.23 8.40
N TYR A 340 35.84 2.73 7.51
CA TYR A 340 35.01 3.90 7.75
C TYR A 340 33.50 3.64 7.76
N LEU A 341 33.05 2.45 7.29
CA LEU A 341 31.62 2.13 7.29
C LEU A 341 31.15 1.82 8.72
N PRO A 342 30.12 2.50 9.22
CA PRO A 342 29.62 2.24 10.56
C PRO A 342 28.88 0.89 10.63
N VAL A 343 29.07 0.17 11.73
CA VAL A 343 28.21 -0.95 12.09
C VAL A 343 26.89 -0.41 12.61
N VAL A 344 25.78 -0.85 12.02
CA VAL A 344 24.45 -0.40 12.44
C VAL A 344 23.74 -1.53 13.18
N LYS A 345 23.32 -1.26 14.41
CA LYS A 345 22.38 -2.10 15.17
C LYS A 345 21.25 -1.22 15.67
N GLN A 346 20.09 -1.37 15.06
CA GLN A 346 18.96 -0.49 15.28
C GLN A 346 17.69 -1.28 15.59
N LYS A 347 16.89 -0.75 16.50
CA LYS A 347 15.53 -1.21 16.77
C LYS A 347 14.60 -0.01 16.65
N THR A 348 13.60 -0.15 15.80
CA THR A 348 12.56 0.87 15.60
C THR A 348 11.22 0.24 15.91
N TYR A 349 10.37 0.93 16.65
CA TYR A 349 9.00 0.50 16.90
C TYR A 349 8.07 1.69 17.06
N THR A 350 6.86 1.53 16.57
CA THR A 350 5.75 2.46 16.79
C THR A 350 4.51 1.64 17.13
N LEU A 351 3.81 2.06 18.15
CA LEU A 351 2.51 1.52 18.53
C LEU A 351 1.52 2.68 18.59
N GLY A 352 0.32 2.48 18.06
CA GLY A 352 -0.70 3.50 18.05
C GLY A 352 -2.10 2.95 18.19
N ALA A 353 -2.98 3.80 18.70
CA ALA A 353 -4.40 3.56 18.78
C ALA A 353 -5.14 4.76 18.18
N VAL A 354 -6.07 4.51 17.29
CA VAL A 354 -6.89 5.53 16.64
C VAL A 354 -8.35 5.22 16.90
N TYR A 355 -9.02 6.08 17.63
CA TYR A 355 -10.46 6.02 17.83
C TYR A 355 -11.13 7.00 16.90
N LYS A 356 -12.12 6.53 16.15
CA LYS A 356 -12.97 7.36 15.31
C LYS A 356 -14.39 7.34 15.84
N HIS A 357 -14.92 8.54 16.03
CA HIS A 357 -16.32 8.78 16.31
C HIS A 357 -16.92 9.54 15.13
N TYR A 358 -17.98 9.00 14.56
CA TYR A 358 -18.73 9.63 13.48
C TYR A 358 -19.95 10.31 14.08
N THR A 359 -20.07 11.60 13.88
CA THR A 359 -21.17 12.44 14.40
C THR A 359 -22.43 12.38 13.55
#